data_171cf4ab6b5f4f83a35afe8e29ae0a3c
#
_entry.id   171cf4ab6b5f4f83a35afe8e29ae0a3c
#
_cell.length_a   1.000
_cell.length_b   1.000
_cell.length_c   1.000
_cell.angle_alpha   90.00
_cell.angle_beta   90.00
_cell.angle_gamma   90.00
#
_symmetry.space_group_name_H-M   'P 1'
#
loop_
_entity.id
_entity.type
_entity.pdbx_description
1 polymer ?
#
loop_
_entity_poly.entity_id
_entity_poly.type
_entity_poly.pdbx_seq_one_letter_code
_entity_poly.pdbx_strand_id
1 'polypeptide(L)'
;MTRRRWLAASVCAALSTLLASSAATCAARADAVQGSQAPQAPLLIDAYGDSTTLGITCHDGHCGPQSQNAVAYLQDALRAHHGDRVQVTNLGVGGTTATQLRDGTGNRRAGPSAGLPWRERLAASPARIVLINYGINEVMQNQTPEQFYTAETTLVKTARALGRQPVLQTSNPMPDNRLNARLAAMAAMTRRVAEEQQVPLVDQFAYISGLPDWKTLMSDGAHPKPQLYRLKAEQDYQVVEPLVRRKLDSMP
;
A
#
# COMPACT_ATOMS: atom_id res chain seq x y z
N MET A 1 61.32 48.08 -51.37
CA MET A 1 62.14 47.46 -52.47
C MET A 1 61.24 46.45 -53.14
N THR A 2 60.72 46.83 -54.26
CA THR A 2 60.99 46.35 -55.64
C THR A 2 60.49 44.94 -55.88
N ARG A 3 59.45 44.88 -56.64
CA ARG A 3 59.22 44.68 -58.10
C ARG A 3 58.83 43.24 -58.39
N ARG A 4 57.94 42.89 -59.14
CA ARG A 4 57.32 43.09 -60.47
C ARG A 4 56.79 41.73 -60.90
N ARG A 5 55.47 41.64 -61.35
CA ARG A 5 55.03 41.54 -62.76
C ARG A 5 55.47 40.26 -63.47
N TRP A 6 54.65 39.45 -64.14
CA TRP A 6 53.91 39.64 -65.42
C TRP A 6 52.97 38.43 -65.58
N LEU A 7 51.73 38.57 -65.89
CA LEU A 7 51.00 38.41 -67.16
C LEU A 7 51.35 37.21 -68.04
N ALA A 8 50.34 36.38 -68.34
CA ALA A 8 49.95 36.12 -69.72
C ALA A 8 48.74 35.13 -69.74
N ALA A 9 47.84 35.54 -70.43
CA ALA A 9 46.62 35.10 -71.02
C ALA A 9 46.79 34.02 -72.12
N SER A 10 45.73 33.24 -72.32
CA SER A 10 45.15 32.78 -73.60
C SER A 10 44.31 31.52 -73.33
N VAL A 11 43.04 31.55 -73.42
CA VAL A 11 42.10 31.42 -74.54
C VAL A 11 41.85 29.95 -75.02
N CYS A 12 40.57 29.60 -75.15
CA CYS A 12 39.90 28.57 -75.95
C CYS A 12 39.66 27.25 -75.23
N ALA A 13 38.55 26.63 -75.30
CA ALA A 13 37.30 26.69 -76.02
C ALA A 13 36.39 25.63 -75.46
N ALA A 14 35.11 25.93 -75.60
CA ALA A 14 33.93 25.13 -75.33
C ALA A 14 34.00 23.61 -75.53
N LEU A 15 33.36 22.86 -74.62
CA LEU A 15 32.47 21.76 -75.02
C LEU A 15 31.40 21.53 -73.92
N SER A 16 30.18 21.67 -74.36
CA SER A 16 28.97 21.44 -73.53
C SER A 16 28.73 19.97 -73.35
N THR A 17 28.59 19.51 -72.12
CA THR A 17 27.93 18.25 -71.83
C THR A 17 27.02 18.42 -70.62
N LEU A 18 25.71 18.30 -70.90
CA LEU A 18 24.65 18.17 -69.88
C LEU A 18 24.93 16.91 -69.04
N LEU A 19 25.06 17.09 -67.78
CA LEU A 19 24.93 16.05 -66.77
C LEU A 19 23.85 16.43 -65.79
N ALA A 20 22.70 15.72 -65.89
CA ALA A 20 21.60 15.84 -64.96
C ALA A 20 22.02 15.41 -63.56
N SER A 21 22.08 16.36 -62.64
CA SER A 21 22.29 16.05 -61.21
C SER A 21 20.98 15.68 -60.58
N SER A 22 20.83 14.39 -60.33
CA SER A 22 19.77 13.87 -59.45
C SER A 22 20.06 14.30 -58.00
N ALA A 23 19.32 15.27 -57.54
CA ALA A 23 19.29 15.65 -56.11
C ALA A 23 18.55 14.55 -55.34
N ALA A 24 19.29 13.62 -54.76
CA ALA A 24 18.79 12.70 -53.77
C ALA A 24 18.52 13.49 -52.47
N THR A 25 17.27 13.88 -52.25
CA THR A 25 16.79 14.38 -50.96
C THR A 25 16.90 13.26 -49.93
N CYS A 26 17.92 13.30 -49.12
CA CYS A 26 18.05 12.50 -47.91
C CYS A 26 17.01 13.04 -46.89
N ALA A 27 15.81 12.48 -46.90
CA ALA A 27 14.85 12.72 -45.83
C ALA A 27 15.39 12.04 -44.58
N ALA A 28 16.02 12.81 -43.70
CA ALA A 28 16.36 12.37 -42.36
C ALA A 28 15.03 12.09 -41.63
N ARG A 29 14.69 10.80 -41.49
CA ARG A 29 13.70 10.35 -40.52
C ARG A 29 14.24 10.73 -39.14
N ALA A 30 13.66 11.76 -38.56
CA ALA A 30 13.73 11.98 -37.13
C ALA A 30 12.95 10.85 -36.48
N ASP A 31 13.63 9.78 -36.11
CA ASP A 31 13.10 8.83 -35.16
C ASP A 31 12.84 9.61 -33.89
N ALA A 32 11.56 9.84 -33.61
CA ALA A 32 11.11 10.38 -32.33
C ALA A 32 11.59 9.40 -31.26
N VAL A 33 12.66 9.76 -30.58
CA VAL A 33 13.05 9.11 -29.35
C VAL A 33 11.88 9.29 -28.41
N GLN A 34 11.04 8.25 -28.30
CA GLN A 34 10.06 8.15 -27.26
C GLN A 34 10.84 8.25 -25.94
N GLY A 35 10.73 9.43 -25.32
CA GLY A 35 11.35 9.66 -24.03
C GLY A 35 10.85 8.58 -23.07
N SER A 36 11.72 7.69 -22.67
CA SER A 36 11.51 6.75 -21.59
C SER A 36 11.23 7.60 -20.36
N GLN A 37 9.95 7.77 -20.01
CA GLN A 37 9.58 8.39 -18.75
C GLN A 37 10.27 7.57 -17.65
N ALA A 38 11.02 8.25 -16.79
CA ALA A 38 11.61 7.62 -15.63
C ALA A 38 10.53 6.87 -14.85
N PRO A 39 10.80 5.66 -14.34
CA PRO A 39 9.81 4.89 -13.60
C PRO A 39 9.21 5.75 -12.49
N GLN A 40 7.91 5.98 -12.54
CA GLN A 40 7.22 6.70 -11.47
C GLN A 40 7.35 5.92 -10.17
N ALA A 41 7.67 6.61 -9.06
CA ALA A 41 7.69 5.98 -7.75
C ALA A 41 6.32 5.34 -7.43
N PRO A 42 6.30 4.12 -6.88
CA PRO A 42 5.05 3.44 -6.59
C PRO A 42 4.22 4.18 -5.52
N LEU A 43 2.91 4.02 -5.60
CA LEU A 43 1.99 4.37 -4.52
C LEU A 43 2.22 3.40 -3.36
N LEU A 44 2.61 3.93 -2.20
CA LEU A 44 2.89 3.10 -1.03
C LEU A 44 1.70 3.06 -0.08
N ILE A 45 1.44 1.85 0.42
CA ILE A 45 0.38 1.51 1.39
C ILE A 45 1.05 0.83 2.57
N ASP A 46 0.82 1.31 3.78
CA ASP A 46 1.27 0.67 5.01
C ASP A 46 0.09 -0.01 5.72
N ALA A 47 0.24 -1.28 6.06
CA ALA A 47 -0.75 -2.05 6.81
C ALA A 47 -0.30 -2.21 8.26
N TYR A 48 -0.92 -1.47 9.16
CA TYR A 48 -0.70 -1.52 10.61
C TYR A 48 -1.75 -2.38 11.29
N GLY A 49 -1.34 -3.14 12.29
CA GLY A 49 -2.23 -3.99 13.07
C GLY A 49 -1.47 -4.94 13.99
N ASP A 50 -2.19 -5.94 14.45
CA ASP A 50 -1.69 -6.94 15.38
C ASP A 50 -1.13 -8.21 14.68
N SER A 51 -1.18 -9.36 15.38
CA SER A 51 -0.74 -10.66 14.85
C SER A 51 -1.53 -11.11 13.62
N THR A 52 -2.79 -10.69 13.46
CA THR A 52 -3.61 -11.05 12.32
C THR A 52 -3.23 -10.25 11.07
N THR A 53 -2.72 -9.03 11.21
CA THR A 53 -2.11 -8.26 10.13
C THR A 53 -0.71 -8.81 9.80
N LEU A 54 0.10 -9.11 10.83
CA LEU A 54 1.40 -9.77 10.64
C LEU A 54 1.26 -11.09 9.88
N GLY A 55 0.12 -11.77 10.01
CA GLY A 55 -0.18 -13.02 9.32
C GLY A 55 0.19 -14.26 10.11
N ILE A 56 0.01 -14.23 11.44
CA ILE A 56 0.24 -15.41 12.29
C ILE A 56 -0.80 -16.48 11.97
N THR A 57 -0.31 -17.71 11.80
CA THR A 57 -1.11 -18.94 11.74
C THR A 57 -0.49 -19.95 12.70
N CYS A 58 -1.33 -20.77 13.34
CA CYS A 58 -0.88 -21.82 14.25
C CYS A 58 -1.10 -23.20 13.61
N HIS A 59 -0.10 -24.08 13.75
CA HIS A 59 -0.17 -25.48 13.32
C HIS A 59 0.57 -26.33 14.34
N ASP A 60 -0.09 -27.39 14.84
CA ASP A 60 0.46 -28.33 15.81
C ASP A 60 1.10 -27.64 17.05
N GLY A 61 0.43 -26.61 17.57
CA GLY A 61 0.90 -25.85 18.74
C GLY A 61 2.01 -24.82 18.44
N HIS A 62 2.48 -24.72 17.20
CA HIS A 62 3.46 -23.75 16.77
C HIS A 62 2.79 -22.60 16.00
N CYS A 63 3.01 -21.37 16.45
CA CYS A 63 2.45 -20.18 15.82
C CYS A 63 3.57 -19.31 15.24
N GLY A 64 3.39 -18.85 14.01
CA GLY A 64 4.38 -17.98 13.36
C GLY A 64 3.80 -17.23 12.17
N PRO A 65 4.49 -16.16 11.73
CA PRO A 65 4.09 -15.42 10.55
C PRO A 65 4.23 -16.29 9.29
N GLN A 66 3.24 -16.19 8.41
CA GLN A 66 3.19 -16.89 7.15
C GLN A 66 3.33 -15.90 5.98
N SER A 67 3.94 -16.36 4.89
CA SER A 67 3.95 -15.59 3.63
C SER A 67 2.55 -15.47 3.03
N GLN A 68 1.69 -16.45 3.27
CA GLN A 68 0.28 -16.45 2.84
C GLN A 68 -0.60 -15.74 3.87
N ASN A 69 -0.55 -14.42 3.91
CA ASN A 69 -1.33 -13.57 4.81
C ASN A 69 -2.15 -12.54 4.04
N ALA A 70 -3.09 -11.86 4.70
CA ALA A 70 -4.01 -10.93 4.04
C ALA A 70 -3.28 -9.77 3.33
N VAL A 71 -2.20 -9.25 3.92
CA VAL A 71 -1.44 -8.14 3.31
C VAL A 71 -0.72 -8.60 2.04
N ALA A 72 -0.15 -9.82 2.04
CA ALA A 72 0.49 -10.41 0.87
C ALA A 72 -0.53 -10.66 -0.26
N TYR A 73 -1.68 -11.25 0.06
CA TYR A 73 -2.74 -11.47 -0.93
C TYR A 73 -3.31 -10.14 -1.47
N LEU A 74 -3.44 -9.11 -0.65
CA LEU A 74 -3.83 -7.77 -1.10
C LEU A 74 -2.78 -7.17 -2.05
N GLN A 75 -1.49 -7.29 -1.70
CA GLN A 75 -0.38 -6.86 -2.59
C GLN A 75 -0.45 -7.56 -3.93
N ASP A 76 -0.64 -8.89 -3.95
CA ASP A 76 -0.71 -9.66 -5.18
C ASP A 76 -1.90 -9.23 -6.05
N ALA A 77 -3.08 -9.02 -5.44
CA ALA A 77 -4.28 -8.57 -6.14
C ALA A 77 -4.12 -7.15 -6.73
N LEU A 78 -3.56 -6.21 -5.96
CA LEU A 78 -3.29 -4.86 -6.44
C LEU A 78 -2.22 -4.85 -7.54
N ARG A 79 -1.17 -5.67 -7.41
CA ARG A 79 -0.12 -5.80 -8.42
C ARG A 79 -0.64 -6.42 -9.72
N ALA A 80 -1.54 -7.39 -9.63
CA ALA A 80 -2.17 -7.99 -10.81
C ALA A 80 -2.95 -6.95 -11.63
N HIS A 81 -3.49 -5.93 -10.99
CA HIS A 81 -4.29 -4.88 -11.64
C HIS A 81 -3.47 -3.64 -12.03
N HIS A 82 -2.53 -3.22 -11.20
CA HIS A 82 -1.79 -1.96 -11.35
C HIS A 82 -0.29 -2.13 -11.64
N GLY A 83 0.21 -3.39 -11.73
CA GLY A 83 1.63 -3.67 -11.90
C GLY A 83 2.46 -3.19 -10.70
N ASP A 84 3.69 -2.77 -10.98
CA ASP A 84 4.63 -2.30 -9.96
C ASP A 84 4.35 -0.85 -9.49
N ARG A 85 3.24 -0.25 -9.94
CA ARG A 85 2.83 1.10 -9.54
C ARG A 85 2.30 1.17 -8.10
N VAL A 86 2.10 0.04 -7.42
CA VAL A 86 1.60 -0.03 -6.05
C VAL A 86 2.41 -1.02 -5.21
N GLN A 87 2.69 -0.65 -3.98
CA GLN A 87 3.38 -1.50 -3.01
C GLN A 87 2.69 -1.43 -1.65
N VAL A 88 2.42 -2.59 -1.05
CA VAL A 88 1.86 -2.73 0.29
C VAL A 88 2.93 -3.27 1.24
N THR A 89 3.16 -2.57 2.34
CA THR A 89 4.10 -2.99 3.40
C THR A 89 3.34 -3.52 4.60
N ASN A 90 3.67 -4.73 5.03
CA ASN A 90 3.12 -5.30 6.26
C ASN A 90 3.90 -4.78 7.48
N LEU A 91 3.23 -3.99 8.31
CA LEU A 91 3.77 -3.42 9.55
C LEU A 91 3.01 -3.92 10.79
N GLY A 92 2.37 -5.08 10.67
CA GLY A 92 1.72 -5.77 11.79
C GLY A 92 2.69 -6.18 12.88
N VAL A 93 2.28 -6.02 14.14
CA VAL A 93 3.07 -6.37 15.32
C VAL A 93 2.24 -7.21 16.28
N GLY A 94 2.61 -8.48 16.43
CA GLY A 94 1.87 -9.43 17.26
C GLY A 94 1.69 -8.96 18.70
N GLY A 95 0.50 -9.16 19.26
CA GLY A 95 0.17 -8.87 20.66
C GLY A 95 -0.08 -7.38 20.97
N THR A 96 -0.05 -6.50 19.96
CA THR A 96 -0.21 -5.05 20.17
C THR A 96 -1.66 -4.58 20.02
N THR A 97 -1.94 -3.43 20.61
CA THR A 97 -3.23 -2.72 20.60
C THR A 97 -3.12 -1.38 19.88
N ALA A 98 -4.25 -0.80 19.48
CA ALA A 98 -4.32 0.54 18.90
C ALA A 98 -3.72 1.60 19.83
N THR A 99 -3.95 1.46 21.15
CA THR A 99 -3.35 2.34 22.17
C THR A 99 -1.82 2.26 22.13
N GLN A 100 -1.27 1.05 22.03
CA GLN A 100 0.18 0.87 21.96
C GLN A 100 0.78 1.39 20.66
N LEU A 101 0.07 1.27 19.53
CA LEU A 101 0.48 1.92 18.29
C LEU A 101 0.48 3.45 18.44
N ARG A 102 -0.59 4.03 19.00
CA ARG A 102 -0.70 5.47 19.24
C ARG A 102 0.47 6.00 20.07
N ASP A 103 0.80 5.32 21.15
CA ASP A 103 1.73 5.79 22.18
C ASP A 103 3.19 5.35 21.93
N GLY A 104 3.44 4.47 20.94
CA GLY A 104 4.78 3.92 20.70
C GLY A 104 5.25 2.94 21.77
N THR A 105 4.30 2.34 22.52
CA THR A 105 4.61 1.41 23.62
C THR A 105 4.50 -0.06 23.22
N GLY A 106 4.37 -0.33 21.91
CA GLY A 106 4.28 -1.68 21.38
C GLY A 106 5.58 -2.50 21.52
N ASN A 107 5.55 -3.72 20.99
CA ASN A 107 6.68 -4.63 21.06
C ASN A 107 7.91 -4.09 20.32
N ARG A 108 8.87 -3.54 21.03
CA ARG A 108 10.13 -2.99 20.48
C ARG A 108 10.99 -4.02 19.75
N ARG A 109 10.78 -5.33 20.00
CA ARG A 109 11.48 -6.41 19.28
C ARG A 109 11.04 -6.52 17.81
N ALA A 110 9.90 -5.93 17.45
CA ALA A 110 9.41 -5.90 16.06
C ALA A 110 10.13 -4.86 15.16
N GLY A 111 11.20 -4.23 15.66
CA GLY A 111 12.02 -3.29 14.91
C GLY A 111 12.04 -1.88 15.51
N PRO A 112 12.96 -1.04 15.06
CA PRO A 112 13.19 0.30 15.65
C PRO A 112 11.96 1.20 15.60
N SER A 113 11.18 1.14 14.51
CA SER A 113 9.98 1.95 14.35
C SER A 113 8.82 1.52 15.23
N ALA A 114 8.82 0.26 15.74
CA ALA A 114 7.74 -0.27 16.58
C ALA A 114 7.64 0.45 17.94
N GLY A 115 8.70 1.11 18.39
CA GLY A 115 8.75 1.89 19.62
C GLY A 115 8.52 3.40 19.42
N LEU A 116 8.20 3.85 18.20
CA LEU A 116 7.89 5.26 17.94
C LEU A 116 6.39 5.52 18.12
N PRO A 117 6.00 6.66 18.72
CA PRO A 117 4.61 7.14 18.72
C PRO A 117 4.08 7.23 17.28
N TRP A 118 2.76 7.03 17.13
CA TRP A 118 2.09 6.98 15.82
C TRP A 118 2.45 8.14 14.90
N ARG A 119 2.42 9.36 15.43
CA ARG A 119 2.73 10.56 14.65
C ARG A 119 4.14 10.54 14.07
N GLU A 120 5.11 10.13 14.86
CA GLU A 120 6.52 10.07 14.43
C GLU A 120 6.74 8.95 13.42
N ARG A 121 6.17 7.77 13.69
CA ARG A 121 6.21 6.64 12.77
C ARG A 121 5.63 7.00 11.40
N LEU A 122 4.46 7.63 11.40
CA LEU A 122 3.77 7.98 10.17
C LEU A 122 4.43 9.15 9.43
N ALA A 123 5.04 10.09 10.14
CA ALA A 123 5.83 11.16 9.54
C ALA A 123 7.07 10.64 8.80
N ALA A 124 7.67 9.56 9.30
CA ALA A 124 8.81 8.89 8.66
C ALA A 124 8.41 7.97 7.49
N SER A 125 7.13 7.63 7.34
CA SER A 125 6.65 6.78 6.25
C SER A 125 6.28 7.61 5.02
N PRO A 126 6.68 7.20 3.80
CA PRO A 126 6.20 7.80 2.55
C PRO A 126 4.83 7.29 2.10
N ALA A 127 4.21 6.34 2.80
CA ALA A 127 2.92 5.75 2.43
C ALA A 127 1.82 6.82 2.35
N ARG A 128 0.97 6.70 1.33
CA ARG A 128 -0.18 7.60 1.12
C ARG A 128 -1.49 7.03 1.63
N ILE A 129 -1.57 5.71 1.77
CA ILE A 129 -2.73 5.01 2.34
C ILE A 129 -2.23 4.21 3.54
N VAL A 130 -3.01 4.18 4.62
CA VAL A 130 -2.69 3.40 5.81
C VAL A 130 -3.89 2.56 6.23
N LEU A 131 -3.69 1.25 6.32
CA LEU A 131 -4.66 0.30 6.84
C LEU A 131 -4.44 0.14 8.34
N ILE A 132 -5.50 0.08 9.12
CA ILE A 132 -5.45 0.01 10.59
C ILE A 132 -6.40 -1.09 11.05
N ASN A 133 -5.86 -2.18 11.64
CA ASN A 133 -6.60 -3.38 12.06
C ASN A 133 -6.25 -3.75 13.50
N TYR A 134 -7.14 -3.45 14.44
CA TYR A 134 -7.02 -3.77 15.86
C TYR A 134 -8.37 -4.23 16.45
N GLY A 135 -8.36 -4.70 17.70
CA GLY A 135 -9.56 -5.11 18.44
C GLY A 135 -9.36 -6.40 19.26
N ILE A 136 -8.65 -7.41 18.71
CA ILE A 136 -8.44 -8.70 19.39
C ILE A 136 -7.64 -8.52 20.68
N ASN A 137 -6.51 -7.82 20.62
CA ASN A 137 -5.65 -7.66 21.79
C ASN A 137 -6.24 -6.68 22.80
N GLU A 138 -7.09 -5.76 22.40
CA GLU A 138 -7.88 -4.95 23.33
C GLU A 138 -8.78 -5.83 24.20
N VAL A 139 -9.47 -6.81 23.59
CA VAL A 139 -10.25 -7.81 24.32
C VAL A 139 -9.39 -8.64 25.25
N MET A 140 -8.24 -9.14 24.76
CA MET A 140 -7.33 -9.99 25.52
C MET A 140 -6.66 -9.24 26.69
N GLN A 141 -6.40 -7.94 26.53
CA GLN A 141 -5.79 -7.07 27.53
C GLN A 141 -6.83 -6.31 28.38
N ASN A 142 -8.12 -6.67 28.28
CA ASN A 142 -9.23 -6.08 29.03
C ASN A 142 -9.37 -4.55 28.86
N GLN A 143 -9.04 -4.00 27.70
CA GLN A 143 -9.35 -2.61 27.38
C GLN A 143 -10.86 -2.42 27.20
N THR A 144 -11.35 -1.23 27.52
CA THR A 144 -12.77 -0.89 27.29
C THR A 144 -13.01 -0.44 25.84
N PRO A 145 -14.24 -0.57 25.32
CA PRO A 145 -14.59 -0.04 24.01
C PRO A 145 -14.29 1.46 23.87
N GLU A 146 -14.44 2.25 24.94
CA GLU A 146 -14.18 3.70 24.95
C GLU A 146 -12.69 4.02 24.84
N GLN A 147 -11.83 3.23 25.49
CA GLN A 147 -10.37 3.36 25.35
C GLN A 147 -9.94 3.06 23.90
N PHE A 148 -10.50 1.99 23.31
CA PHE A 148 -10.25 1.61 21.94
C PHE A 148 -10.74 2.67 20.95
N TYR A 149 -11.99 3.14 21.09
CA TYR A 149 -12.55 4.23 20.30
C TYR A 149 -11.66 5.49 20.31
N THR A 150 -11.17 5.87 21.50
CA THR A 150 -10.29 7.04 21.65
C THR A 150 -8.97 6.83 20.92
N ALA A 151 -8.39 5.63 21.01
CA ALA A 151 -7.15 5.32 20.33
C ALA A 151 -7.34 5.35 18.80
N GLU A 152 -8.33 4.64 18.24
CA GLU A 152 -8.59 4.62 16.79
C GLU A 152 -8.92 6.02 16.24
N THR A 153 -9.74 6.79 16.96
CA THR A 153 -10.04 8.18 16.57
C THR A 153 -8.76 9.01 16.46
N THR A 154 -7.84 8.84 17.41
CA THR A 154 -6.54 9.54 17.39
C THR A 154 -5.68 9.08 16.22
N LEU A 155 -5.63 7.77 15.94
CA LEU A 155 -4.89 7.24 14.79
C LEU A 155 -5.40 7.82 13.47
N VAL A 156 -6.72 7.84 13.28
CA VAL A 156 -7.36 8.40 12.08
C VAL A 156 -7.08 9.89 11.92
N LYS A 157 -7.31 10.68 12.98
CA LYS A 157 -7.08 12.14 12.93
C LYS A 157 -5.62 12.48 12.65
N THR A 158 -4.69 11.76 13.26
CA THR A 158 -3.25 11.95 13.02
C THR A 158 -2.87 11.60 11.58
N ALA A 159 -3.38 10.49 11.03
CA ALA A 159 -3.11 10.11 9.65
C ALA A 159 -3.58 11.19 8.67
N ARG A 160 -4.80 11.70 8.85
CA ARG A 160 -5.35 12.79 8.03
C ARG A 160 -4.54 14.09 8.15
N ALA A 161 -4.17 14.46 9.36
CA ALA A 161 -3.36 15.66 9.60
C ALA A 161 -1.99 15.61 8.92
N LEU A 162 -1.48 14.40 8.64
CA LEU A 162 -0.25 14.16 7.89
C LEU A 162 -0.50 13.87 6.39
N GLY A 163 -1.72 14.12 5.88
CA GLY A 163 -2.07 13.95 4.47
C GLY A 163 -2.19 12.49 4.02
N ARG A 164 -2.35 11.54 4.95
CA ARG A 164 -2.55 10.12 4.65
C ARG A 164 -4.03 9.80 4.54
N GLN A 165 -4.37 8.82 3.70
CA GLN A 165 -5.71 8.25 3.62
C GLN A 165 -5.79 7.06 4.56
N PRO A 166 -6.45 7.18 5.73
CA PRO A 166 -6.69 6.01 6.59
C PRO A 166 -7.84 5.16 6.04
N VAL A 167 -7.73 3.86 6.26
CA VAL A 167 -8.75 2.84 6.06
C VAL A 167 -8.81 2.02 7.33
N LEU A 168 -9.96 1.96 7.96
CA LEU A 168 -10.16 1.13 9.15
C LEU A 168 -10.61 -0.28 8.76
N GLN A 169 -10.17 -1.25 9.54
CA GLN A 169 -10.58 -2.65 9.40
C GLN A 169 -11.07 -3.15 10.76
N THR A 170 -12.27 -3.75 10.81
CA THR A 170 -12.63 -4.53 12.00
C THR A 170 -11.84 -5.84 12.01
N SER A 171 -11.47 -6.35 13.18
CA SER A 171 -10.79 -7.64 13.31
C SER A 171 -11.70 -8.80 12.86
N ASN A 172 -11.08 -9.94 12.50
CA ASN A 172 -11.84 -11.17 12.31
C ASN A 172 -12.47 -11.65 13.64
N PRO A 173 -13.65 -12.35 13.61
CA PRO A 173 -14.26 -12.89 14.80
C PRO A 173 -13.41 -13.96 15.49
N MET A 174 -13.68 -14.21 16.77
CA MET A 174 -13.01 -15.22 17.60
C MET A 174 -13.93 -16.43 17.81
N PRO A 175 -13.41 -17.69 17.78
CA PRO A 175 -14.23 -18.89 17.99
C PRO A 175 -14.90 -18.98 19.36
N ASP A 176 -14.28 -18.45 20.42
CA ASP A 176 -14.85 -18.37 21.76
C ASP A 176 -15.99 -17.36 21.81
N ASN A 177 -17.19 -17.78 22.17
CA ASN A 177 -18.38 -16.94 22.11
C ASN A 177 -18.32 -15.74 23.07
N ARG A 178 -17.69 -15.87 24.26
CA ARG A 178 -17.57 -14.78 25.24
C ARG A 178 -16.57 -13.72 24.76
N LEU A 179 -15.44 -14.15 24.25
CA LEU A 179 -14.45 -13.23 23.68
C LEU A 179 -15.00 -12.57 22.42
N ASN A 180 -15.70 -13.31 21.60
CA ASN A 180 -16.32 -12.79 20.38
C ASN A 180 -17.40 -11.74 20.67
N ALA A 181 -18.21 -11.91 21.72
CA ALA A 181 -19.17 -10.88 22.15
C ALA A 181 -18.48 -9.58 22.57
N ARG A 182 -17.34 -9.66 23.26
CA ARG A 182 -16.51 -8.49 23.60
C ARG A 182 -15.87 -7.86 22.35
N LEU A 183 -15.41 -8.70 21.42
CA LEU A 183 -14.82 -8.23 20.16
C LEU A 183 -15.87 -7.55 19.26
N ALA A 184 -17.13 -8.01 19.30
CA ALA A 184 -18.24 -7.34 18.62
C ALA A 184 -18.42 -5.89 19.11
N ALA A 185 -18.21 -5.63 20.41
CA ALA A 185 -18.24 -4.27 20.94
C ALA A 185 -17.07 -3.42 20.42
N MET A 186 -15.85 -3.99 20.26
CA MET A 186 -14.73 -3.30 19.63
C MET A 186 -15.03 -3.00 18.14
N ALA A 187 -15.54 -3.99 17.41
CA ALA A 187 -15.95 -3.80 16.01
C ALA A 187 -17.02 -2.70 15.84
N ALA A 188 -17.95 -2.58 16.81
CA ALA A 188 -18.92 -1.49 16.83
C ALA A 188 -18.23 -0.12 17.00
N MET A 189 -17.16 -0.03 17.80
CA MET A 189 -16.39 1.22 17.94
C MET A 189 -15.64 1.56 16.65
N THR A 190 -15.02 0.60 15.98
CA THR A 190 -14.37 0.82 14.68
C THR A 190 -15.36 1.35 13.64
N ARG A 191 -16.58 0.76 13.55
CA ARG A 191 -17.66 1.27 12.66
C ARG A 191 -18.04 2.71 13.00
N ARG A 192 -18.21 3.00 14.29
CA ARG A 192 -18.52 4.34 14.78
C ARG A 192 -17.45 5.35 14.42
N VAL A 193 -16.16 5.03 14.62
CA VAL A 193 -15.05 5.90 14.22
C VAL A 193 -15.04 6.11 12.70
N ALA A 194 -15.26 5.04 11.91
CA ALA A 194 -15.31 5.14 10.46
C ALA A 194 -16.42 6.08 9.99
N GLU A 195 -17.61 5.98 10.57
CA GLU A 195 -18.77 6.84 10.28
C GLU A 195 -18.50 8.29 10.69
N GLU A 196 -18.17 8.53 11.95
CA GLU A 196 -17.94 9.89 12.49
C GLU A 196 -16.77 10.60 11.83
N GLN A 197 -15.72 9.87 11.47
CA GLN A 197 -14.56 10.41 10.80
C GLN A 197 -14.68 10.34 9.26
N GLN A 198 -15.75 9.78 8.71
CA GLN A 198 -15.96 9.62 7.25
C GLN A 198 -14.72 9.00 6.56
N VAL A 199 -14.24 7.88 7.09
CA VAL A 199 -13.14 7.11 6.51
C VAL A 199 -13.63 5.76 6.01
N PRO A 200 -13.03 5.21 4.93
CA PRO A 200 -13.37 3.89 4.44
C PRO A 200 -13.20 2.82 5.52
N LEU A 201 -14.11 1.85 5.53
CA LEU A 201 -14.13 0.73 6.44
C LEU A 201 -14.17 -0.59 5.67
N VAL A 202 -13.33 -1.53 6.07
CA VAL A 202 -13.45 -2.95 5.72
C VAL A 202 -14.03 -3.68 6.92
N ASP A 203 -15.30 -4.07 6.85
CA ASP A 203 -15.97 -4.74 7.96
C ASP A 203 -15.75 -6.25 7.94
N GLN A 204 -14.52 -6.65 8.25
CA GLN A 204 -14.08 -8.05 8.32
C GLN A 204 -14.89 -8.86 9.32
N PHE A 205 -15.24 -8.25 10.49
CA PHE A 205 -16.03 -8.92 11.53
C PHE A 205 -17.39 -9.35 11.01
N ALA A 206 -18.12 -8.43 10.37
CA ALA A 206 -19.45 -8.73 9.85
C ALA A 206 -19.37 -9.75 8.71
N TYR A 207 -18.46 -9.54 7.76
CA TYR A 207 -18.29 -10.44 6.62
C TYR A 207 -17.99 -11.88 7.05
N ILE A 208 -16.98 -12.06 7.90
CA ILE A 208 -16.53 -13.39 8.31
C ILE A 208 -17.57 -14.07 9.22
N SER A 209 -18.22 -13.32 10.13
CA SER A 209 -19.29 -13.86 10.97
C SER A 209 -20.48 -14.38 10.16
N GLY A 210 -20.67 -13.89 8.93
CA GLY A 210 -21.73 -14.35 8.01
C GLY A 210 -21.34 -15.57 7.16
N LEU A 211 -20.07 -15.99 7.17
CA LEU A 211 -19.64 -17.16 6.41
C LEU A 211 -20.08 -18.46 7.10
N PRO A 212 -20.57 -19.47 6.33
CA PRO A 212 -20.81 -20.79 6.87
C PRO A 212 -19.51 -21.36 7.49
N ASP A 213 -19.63 -21.98 8.64
CA ASP A 213 -18.55 -22.72 9.31
C ASP A 213 -17.22 -21.96 9.43
N TRP A 214 -17.24 -20.62 9.49
CA TRP A 214 -16.05 -19.77 9.55
C TRP A 214 -15.08 -20.17 10.66
N LYS A 215 -15.57 -20.77 11.77
CA LYS A 215 -14.72 -21.24 12.86
C LYS A 215 -13.71 -22.30 12.40
N THR A 216 -14.03 -23.08 11.38
CA THR A 216 -13.13 -24.09 10.79
C THR A 216 -11.97 -23.46 10.01
N LEU A 217 -12.11 -22.18 9.61
CA LEU A 217 -11.09 -21.40 8.93
C LEU A 217 -10.12 -20.71 9.90
N MET A 218 -10.29 -20.90 11.20
CA MET A 218 -9.37 -20.43 12.24
C MET A 218 -8.33 -21.51 12.54
N SER A 219 -7.09 -21.10 12.77
CA SER A 219 -6.00 -22.01 13.16
C SER A 219 -5.92 -22.21 14.66
N ASP A 220 -6.43 -21.22 15.42
CA ASP A 220 -6.56 -21.24 16.87
C ASP A 220 -7.71 -20.33 17.34
N GLY A 221 -7.66 -19.85 18.58
CA GLY A 221 -8.66 -18.95 19.15
C GLY A 221 -8.67 -17.52 18.58
N ALA A 222 -7.71 -17.12 17.77
CA ALA A 222 -7.55 -15.75 17.26
C ALA A 222 -7.07 -15.65 15.82
N HIS A 223 -6.25 -16.58 15.36
CA HIS A 223 -5.50 -16.47 14.12
C HIS A 223 -6.17 -17.22 12.96
N PRO A 224 -6.33 -16.58 11.81
CA PRO A 224 -6.82 -17.22 10.59
C PRO A 224 -5.88 -18.30 10.04
N LYS A 225 -6.48 -19.25 9.30
CA LYS A 225 -5.76 -20.08 8.32
C LYS A 225 -5.54 -19.32 7.01
N PRO A 226 -4.65 -19.77 6.10
CA PRO A 226 -4.38 -19.09 4.82
C PRO A 226 -5.65 -18.85 3.98
N GLN A 227 -6.63 -19.77 4.02
CA GLN A 227 -7.90 -19.59 3.29
C GLN A 227 -8.67 -18.36 3.80
N LEU A 228 -8.73 -18.17 5.11
CA LEU A 228 -9.43 -17.00 5.66
C LEU A 228 -8.64 -15.71 5.42
N TYR A 229 -7.31 -15.75 5.45
CA TYR A 229 -6.49 -14.60 5.05
C TYR A 229 -6.75 -14.16 3.60
N ARG A 230 -6.98 -15.11 2.69
CA ARG A 230 -7.36 -14.79 1.31
C ARG A 230 -8.71 -14.07 1.26
N LEU A 231 -9.73 -14.58 1.94
CA LEU A 231 -11.04 -13.96 2.00
C LEU A 231 -10.98 -12.56 2.63
N LYS A 232 -10.15 -12.36 3.67
CA LYS A 232 -9.88 -11.03 4.24
C LYS A 232 -9.30 -10.09 3.19
N ALA A 233 -8.31 -10.53 2.43
CA ALA A 233 -7.68 -9.73 1.39
C ALA A 233 -8.64 -9.36 0.25
N GLU A 234 -9.58 -10.23 -0.09
CA GLU A 234 -10.62 -9.94 -1.08
C GLU A 234 -11.53 -8.80 -0.59
N GLN A 235 -11.88 -8.77 0.70
CA GLN A 235 -12.64 -7.66 1.28
C GLN A 235 -11.79 -6.37 1.34
N ASP A 236 -10.52 -6.48 1.73
CA ASP A 236 -9.59 -5.35 1.70
C ASP A 236 -9.49 -4.75 0.29
N TYR A 237 -9.35 -5.59 -0.73
CA TYR A 237 -9.25 -5.18 -2.12
C TYR A 237 -10.47 -4.37 -2.58
N GLN A 238 -11.69 -4.79 -2.24
CA GLN A 238 -12.93 -4.09 -2.61
C GLN A 238 -12.93 -2.61 -2.15
N VAL A 239 -12.34 -2.34 -1.00
CA VAL A 239 -12.30 -0.99 -0.42
C VAL A 239 -11.04 -0.23 -0.84
N VAL A 240 -9.91 -0.91 -0.93
CA VAL A 240 -8.60 -0.28 -1.16
C VAL A 240 -8.36 0.03 -2.64
N GLU A 241 -8.78 -0.85 -3.57
CA GLU A 241 -8.54 -0.67 -5.01
C GLU A 241 -9.10 0.67 -5.54
N PRO A 242 -10.35 1.06 -5.25
CA PRO A 242 -10.86 2.35 -5.71
C PRO A 242 -10.08 3.56 -5.16
N LEU A 243 -9.48 3.43 -3.97
CA LEU A 243 -8.61 4.48 -3.40
C LEU A 243 -7.27 4.53 -4.14
N VAL A 244 -6.68 3.36 -4.42
CA VAL A 244 -5.44 3.22 -5.20
C VAL A 244 -5.61 3.84 -6.57
N ARG A 245 -6.64 3.48 -7.32
CA ARG A 245 -6.93 4.00 -8.65
C ARG A 245 -7.01 5.53 -8.64
N ARG A 246 -7.84 6.11 -7.76
CA ARG A 246 -7.94 7.59 -7.64
C ARG A 246 -6.61 8.26 -7.32
N LYS A 247 -5.79 7.64 -6.46
CA LYS A 247 -4.47 8.18 -6.12
C LYS A 247 -3.51 8.10 -7.30
N LEU A 248 -3.47 6.98 -8.01
CA LEU A 248 -2.65 6.79 -9.20
C LEU A 248 -3.04 7.75 -10.33
N ASP A 249 -4.34 7.99 -10.53
CA ASP A 249 -4.86 8.93 -11.54
C ASP A 249 -4.50 10.39 -11.21
N SER A 250 -4.23 10.71 -9.94
CA SER A 250 -3.83 12.04 -9.48
C SER A 250 -2.31 12.24 -9.35
N MET A 251 -1.53 11.20 -9.62
CA MET A 251 -0.05 11.30 -9.66
C MET A 251 0.39 11.85 -11.02
N PRO A 252 1.37 12.74 -11.04
CA PRO A 252 1.89 13.34 -12.28
C PRO A 252 2.57 12.32 -13.18
#